data_f5b015f424edea1343a080214adfe104
#
_entry.id   f5b015f424edea1343a080214adfe104
#
_cell.length_a   1.000
_cell.length_b   1.000
_cell.length_c   1.000
_cell.angle_alpha   90.00
_cell.angle_beta   90.00
_cell.angle_gamma   90.00
#
_symmetry.space_group_name_H-M   'P 1'
#
loop_
_entity.id
_entity.type
_entity.pdbx_description
1 polymer ?
#
loop_
_entity_poly.entity_id
_entity_poly.type
_entity_poly.pdbx_seq_one_letter_code
_entity_poly.pdbx_strand_id
1 'polypeptide(L)'
;MLIWIHEKSRNRPVEFGPFPFEVLCRDDSVIAEEAKRPPSAINPTPFSSSMLGKVAQQYSAYFKEFCEGDSAPEKAPVPDSLVRRSRDIKGAIYYFDGSHAGICKIPPRAWLAGQPKNDHQFAVAISVAYGRLPEADNLAKQWLEGAEFDVAHLRATEISTCIAGYIRALGFGATAHVAGHGGIDLDRIAVLAGIAERDGDQVRSPFLGEHYALAVVTTDYAMAIDSPLGKSARVNGLKYWLGINGAVSGREQNRQSKRSTHLSRYPMEQVKRVERPTTLIIDDEVPRVPKRANFFMRA
;
A
#
# COMPACT_ATOMS: atom_id res chain seq x y z
N MET A 1 -19.30 11.98 12.77
CA MET A 1 -17.83 11.82 12.91
C MET A 1 -17.16 11.38 11.63
N LEU A 2 -17.66 10.38 10.89
CA LEU A 2 -17.08 9.92 9.61
C LEU A 2 -17.18 10.93 8.46
N ILE A 3 -18.21 11.77 8.40
CA ILE A 3 -18.37 12.84 7.40
C ILE A 3 -17.22 13.86 7.49
N TRP A 4 -16.82 14.20 8.71
CA TRP A 4 -15.71 15.14 8.97
C TRP A 4 -14.33 14.57 8.57
N ILE A 5 -14.15 13.25 8.69
CA ILE A 5 -12.96 12.53 8.22
C ILE A 5 -12.87 12.61 6.70
N HIS A 6 -14.00 12.42 6.02
CA HIS A 6 -14.06 12.45 4.55
C HIS A 6 -13.79 13.85 3.98
N GLU A 7 -14.26 14.91 4.65
CA GLU A 7 -13.95 16.29 4.25
C GLU A 7 -12.48 16.67 4.44
N LYS A 8 -11.86 16.25 5.55
CA LYS A 8 -10.42 16.49 5.76
C LYS A 8 -9.53 15.74 4.77
N SER A 9 -9.92 14.53 4.34
CA SER A 9 -9.14 13.77 3.37
C SER A 9 -9.22 14.36 1.95
N ARG A 10 -10.33 14.97 1.55
CA ARG A 10 -10.52 15.57 0.23
C ARG A 10 -9.58 16.73 -0.08
N ASN A 11 -9.12 17.44 0.94
CA ASN A 11 -8.26 18.63 0.79
C ASN A 11 -6.77 18.31 0.96
N ARG A 12 -6.40 17.03 1.10
CA ARG A 12 -4.98 16.64 1.20
C ARG A 12 -4.39 16.38 -0.19
N PRO A 13 -3.12 16.80 -0.43
CA PRO A 13 -2.41 16.39 -1.63
C PRO A 13 -2.38 14.85 -1.76
N VAL A 14 -2.58 14.35 -2.97
CA VAL A 14 -2.70 12.90 -3.24
C VAL A 14 -1.48 12.13 -2.75
N GLU A 15 -0.29 12.71 -2.85
CA GLU A 15 0.97 12.09 -2.42
C GLU A 15 1.09 11.82 -0.92
N PHE A 16 0.21 12.43 -0.08
CA PHE A 16 0.17 12.18 1.37
C PHE A 16 -0.88 11.15 1.78
N GLY A 17 -1.70 10.70 0.82
CA GLY A 17 -2.76 9.75 1.07
C GLY A 17 -3.88 10.26 1.98
N PRO A 18 -4.90 9.43 2.26
CA PRO A 18 -6.07 9.85 3.02
C PRO A 18 -5.83 10.00 4.53
N PHE A 19 -4.76 9.42 5.09
CA PHE A 19 -4.49 9.41 6.53
C PHE A 19 -3.17 10.13 6.87
N PRO A 20 -3.12 10.88 7.99
CA PRO A 20 -1.98 11.73 8.35
C PRO A 20 -0.85 10.93 9.03
N PHE A 21 -0.17 10.06 8.31
CA PHE A 21 0.97 9.29 8.82
C PHE A 21 2.18 10.15 9.16
N GLU A 22 2.28 11.35 8.59
CA GLU A 22 3.36 12.29 8.83
C GLU A 22 3.38 12.86 10.25
N VAL A 23 2.26 12.79 10.99
CA VAL A 23 2.19 13.27 12.38
C VAL A 23 2.55 12.20 13.41
N LEU A 24 2.72 10.94 12.98
CA LEU A 24 3.03 9.84 13.87
C LEU A 24 4.52 9.77 14.19
N CYS A 25 4.83 9.43 15.43
CA CYS A 25 6.20 9.19 15.86
C CYS A 25 6.79 7.96 15.14
N ARG A 26 8.07 8.06 14.77
CA ARG A 26 8.83 6.99 14.14
C ARG A 26 9.92 6.52 15.08
N ASP A 27 10.21 5.21 15.04
CA ASP A 27 11.20 4.57 15.91
C ASP A 27 11.95 3.46 15.17
N ASP A 28 13.21 3.73 14.85
CA ASP A 28 14.06 2.77 14.13
C ASP A 28 14.46 1.56 15.00
N SER A 29 14.26 1.60 16.32
CA SER A 29 14.54 0.45 17.19
C SER A 29 13.67 -0.76 16.86
N VAL A 30 12.48 -0.53 16.27
CA VAL A 30 11.56 -1.58 15.79
C VAL A 30 12.22 -2.46 14.74
N ILE A 31 13.14 -1.94 13.92
CA ILE A 31 13.88 -2.71 12.92
C ILE A 31 14.67 -3.84 13.60
N ALA A 32 15.35 -3.52 14.71
CA ALA A 32 16.12 -4.50 15.46
C ALA A 32 15.23 -5.52 16.20
N GLU A 33 14.03 -5.10 16.65
CA GLU A 33 13.04 -6.00 17.26
C GLU A 33 12.48 -6.99 16.23
N GLU A 34 12.08 -6.50 15.05
CA GLU A 34 11.58 -7.36 13.94
C GLU A 34 12.67 -8.30 13.39
N ALA A 35 13.93 -7.88 13.37
CA ALA A 35 15.04 -8.72 12.93
C ALA A 35 15.28 -9.94 13.84
N LYS A 36 14.87 -9.88 15.11
CA LYS A 36 15.00 -11.00 16.07
C LYS A 36 13.87 -12.03 15.94
N ARG A 37 12.72 -11.65 15.38
CA ARG A 37 11.57 -12.55 15.21
C ARG A 37 11.90 -13.66 14.20
N PRO A 38 11.43 -14.89 14.44
CA PRO A 38 11.57 -15.97 13.48
C PRO A 38 10.81 -15.63 12.17
N PRO A 39 11.17 -16.25 11.04
CA PRO A 39 10.36 -16.17 9.82
C PRO A 39 8.96 -16.74 10.08
N SER A 40 7.93 -16.07 9.54
CA SER A 40 6.57 -16.59 9.58
C SER A 40 6.43 -17.81 8.66
N ALA A 41 5.57 -18.76 9.01
CA ALA A 41 5.34 -19.93 8.18
C ALA A 41 4.39 -19.65 7.02
N ILE A 42 3.40 -18.79 7.23
CA ILE A 42 2.33 -18.51 6.27
C ILE A 42 1.72 -17.13 6.56
N ASN A 43 1.24 -16.47 5.51
CA ASN A 43 0.34 -15.33 5.64
C ASN A 43 -1.09 -15.83 5.83
N PRO A 44 -1.79 -15.45 6.90
CA PRO A 44 -3.17 -15.86 7.11
C PRO A 44 -4.06 -15.41 5.95
N THR A 45 -4.91 -16.30 5.46
CA THR A 45 -5.93 -15.96 4.46
C THR A 45 -7.29 -16.19 5.11
N PRO A 46 -8.00 -15.13 5.53
CA PRO A 46 -9.34 -15.27 6.06
C PRO A 46 -10.28 -15.95 5.06
N PHE A 47 -11.18 -16.77 5.58
CA PHE A 47 -12.17 -17.46 4.79
C PHE A 47 -13.51 -16.73 4.89
N SER A 48 -14.09 -16.36 3.75
CA SER A 48 -15.43 -15.80 3.69
C SER A 48 -16.44 -16.85 3.23
N SER A 49 -17.58 -16.89 3.91
CA SER A 49 -18.76 -17.68 3.50
C SER A 49 -19.75 -16.89 2.63
N SER A 50 -19.62 -15.55 2.58
CA SER A 50 -20.54 -14.70 1.84
C SER A 50 -20.44 -14.92 0.33
N MET A 51 -21.55 -14.77 -0.39
CA MET A 51 -21.58 -14.92 -1.85
C MET A 51 -20.71 -13.86 -2.53
N LEU A 52 -20.81 -12.61 -2.08
CA LEU A 52 -20.01 -11.51 -2.61
C LEU A 52 -18.52 -11.72 -2.35
N GLY A 53 -18.16 -12.22 -1.15
CA GLY A 53 -16.77 -12.55 -0.81
C GLY A 53 -16.20 -13.64 -1.72
N LYS A 54 -16.98 -14.69 -2.02
CA LYS A 54 -16.56 -15.74 -2.98
C LYS A 54 -16.30 -15.20 -4.38
N VAL A 55 -17.16 -14.29 -4.86
CA VAL A 55 -16.96 -13.62 -6.14
C VAL A 55 -15.70 -12.76 -6.11
N ALA A 56 -15.48 -11.97 -5.04
CA ALA A 56 -14.26 -11.18 -4.88
C ALA A 56 -12.99 -12.05 -4.88
N GLN A 57 -13.01 -13.20 -4.18
CA GLN A 57 -11.91 -14.18 -4.20
C GLN A 57 -11.64 -14.71 -5.61
N GLN A 58 -12.68 -15.02 -6.37
CA GLN A 58 -12.56 -15.50 -7.74
C GLN A 58 -11.88 -14.46 -8.64
N TYR A 59 -12.28 -13.20 -8.55
CA TYR A 59 -11.64 -12.13 -9.32
C TYR A 59 -10.22 -11.82 -8.82
N SER A 60 -9.96 -11.91 -7.51
CA SER A 60 -8.60 -11.80 -6.97
C SER A 60 -7.67 -12.86 -7.55
N ALA A 61 -8.17 -14.07 -7.83
CA ALA A 61 -7.38 -15.12 -8.45
C ALA A 61 -6.86 -14.75 -9.85
N TYR A 62 -7.64 -14.01 -10.65
CA TYR A 62 -7.17 -13.51 -11.96
C TYR A 62 -6.00 -12.53 -11.82
N PHE A 63 -6.07 -11.61 -10.85
CA PHE A 63 -4.98 -10.66 -10.64
C PHE A 63 -3.69 -11.34 -10.16
N LYS A 64 -3.79 -12.48 -9.47
CA LYS A 64 -2.61 -13.23 -9.00
C LYS A 64 -1.72 -13.72 -10.14
N GLU A 65 -2.27 -13.94 -11.33
CA GLU A 65 -1.52 -14.30 -12.53
C GLU A 65 -0.56 -13.18 -12.98
N PHE A 66 -0.81 -11.93 -12.56
CA PHE A 66 0.01 -10.76 -12.87
C PHE A 66 0.95 -10.34 -11.73
N CYS A 67 1.01 -11.11 -10.65
CA CYS A 67 1.91 -10.83 -9.53
C CYS A 67 3.37 -10.86 -9.95
N GLU A 68 3.72 -11.74 -10.87
CA GLU A 68 5.05 -11.88 -11.45
C GLU A 68 5.05 -11.49 -12.93
N GLY A 69 6.22 -11.35 -13.52
CA GLY A 69 6.38 -11.06 -14.94
C GLY A 69 7.74 -10.46 -15.24
N ASP A 70 8.10 -10.42 -16.50
CA ASP A 70 9.37 -9.90 -16.95
C ASP A 70 9.39 -8.35 -16.90
N SER A 71 10.54 -7.79 -16.58
CA SER A 71 10.78 -6.36 -16.71
C SER A 71 11.11 -5.98 -18.15
N ALA A 72 10.79 -4.75 -18.54
CA ALA A 72 11.20 -4.22 -19.83
C ALA A 72 12.73 -4.32 -19.99
N PRO A 73 13.22 -4.64 -21.21
CA PRO A 73 14.65 -4.86 -21.44
C PRO A 73 15.48 -3.58 -21.26
N GLU A 74 14.87 -2.42 -21.46
CA GLU A 74 15.51 -1.12 -21.30
C GLU A 74 14.94 -0.39 -20.09
N LYS A 75 15.81 0.27 -19.33
CA LYS A 75 15.40 1.11 -18.20
C LYS A 75 14.88 2.45 -18.71
N ALA A 76 13.66 2.77 -18.37
CA ALA A 76 13.09 4.09 -18.61
C ALA A 76 13.85 5.17 -17.81
N PRO A 77 13.87 6.43 -18.28
CA PRO A 77 14.39 7.54 -17.49
C PRO A 77 13.52 7.74 -16.24
N VAL A 78 14.16 7.66 -15.08
CA VAL A 78 13.49 7.82 -13.77
C VAL A 78 14.13 8.96 -13.00
N PRO A 79 13.43 9.62 -12.07
CA PRO A 79 14.01 10.67 -11.26
C PRO A 79 15.25 10.20 -10.49
N ASP A 80 16.30 11.03 -10.40
CA ASP A 80 17.50 10.71 -9.61
C ASP A 80 17.20 10.71 -8.10
N SER A 81 16.28 11.56 -7.66
CA SER A 81 15.89 11.67 -6.26
C SER A 81 15.07 10.46 -5.80
N LEU A 82 15.64 9.69 -4.87
CA LEU A 82 14.95 8.54 -4.24
C LEU A 82 13.67 8.97 -3.52
N VAL A 83 13.64 10.19 -2.95
CA VAL A 83 12.45 10.76 -2.29
C VAL A 83 11.33 10.98 -3.31
N ARG A 84 11.67 11.48 -4.51
CA ARG A 84 10.68 11.67 -5.57
C ARG A 84 10.13 10.33 -6.06
N ARG A 85 11.00 9.34 -6.29
CA ARG A 85 10.56 7.98 -6.65
C ARG A 85 9.59 7.40 -5.64
N SER A 86 9.88 7.55 -4.34
CA SER A 86 8.95 7.15 -3.27
C SER A 86 7.60 7.84 -3.36
N ARG A 87 7.59 9.15 -3.58
CA ARG A 87 6.35 9.93 -3.70
C ARG A 87 5.55 9.55 -4.92
N ASP A 88 6.19 9.32 -6.04
CA ASP A 88 5.54 8.93 -7.28
C ASP A 88 4.84 7.56 -7.12
N ILE A 89 5.52 6.57 -6.53
CA ILE A 89 4.91 5.25 -6.25
C ILE A 89 3.78 5.34 -5.23
N LYS A 90 3.98 6.05 -4.12
CA LYS A 90 2.91 6.25 -3.11
C LYS A 90 1.73 7.01 -3.70
N GLY A 91 1.99 8.05 -4.48
CA GLY A 91 0.95 8.82 -5.18
C GLY A 91 0.12 7.96 -6.13
N ALA A 92 0.77 7.04 -6.87
CA ALA A 92 0.07 6.08 -7.72
C ALA A 92 -0.81 5.14 -6.91
N ILE A 93 -0.31 4.60 -5.77
CA ILE A 93 -1.09 3.74 -4.88
C ILE A 93 -2.33 4.48 -4.36
N TYR A 94 -2.19 5.74 -3.92
CA TYR A 94 -3.31 6.54 -3.43
C TYR A 94 -4.29 6.92 -4.55
N TYR A 95 -3.80 7.10 -5.78
CA TYR A 95 -4.67 7.32 -6.94
C TYR A 95 -5.54 6.11 -7.25
N PHE A 96 -5.07 4.89 -6.94
CA PHE A 96 -5.83 3.65 -7.03
C PHE A 96 -6.68 3.36 -5.76
N ASP A 97 -6.92 4.36 -4.91
CA ASP A 97 -7.67 4.23 -3.64
C ASP A 97 -6.99 3.35 -2.57
N GLY A 98 -5.67 3.16 -2.64
CA GLY A 98 -4.93 2.59 -1.53
C GLY A 98 -5.07 3.45 -0.27
N SER A 99 -5.23 2.81 0.89
CA SER A 99 -5.43 3.53 2.15
C SER A 99 -4.11 3.99 2.76
N HIS A 100 -3.10 3.10 2.77
CA HIS A 100 -1.76 3.42 3.24
C HIS A 100 -0.70 2.85 2.30
N ALA A 101 0.42 3.57 2.19
CA ALA A 101 1.59 3.12 1.46
C ALA A 101 2.87 3.45 2.24
N GLY A 102 3.76 2.48 2.39
CA GLY A 102 5.04 2.65 3.03
C GLY A 102 6.13 1.83 2.33
N ILE A 103 7.38 2.24 2.48
CA ILE A 103 8.51 1.62 1.78
C ILE A 103 9.59 1.27 2.79
N CYS A 104 10.12 0.03 2.73
CA CYS A 104 11.24 -0.39 3.57
C CYS A 104 12.28 -1.18 2.75
N LYS A 105 13.44 -1.42 3.35
CA LYS A 105 14.37 -2.45 2.87
C LYS A 105 13.89 -3.82 3.33
N ILE A 106 14.07 -4.83 2.49
CA ILE A 106 13.69 -6.20 2.80
C ILE A 106 14.76 -6.82 3.70
N PRO A 107 14.46 -7.15 4.97
CA PRO A 107 15.42 -7.86 5.80
C PRO A 107 15.45 -9.35 5.43
N PRO A 108 16.56 -10.06 5.72
CA PRO A 108 16.72 -11.47 5.35
C PRO A 108 15.63 -12.41 5.88
N ARG A 109 15.01 -12.04 7.01
CA ARG A 109 13.95 -12.82 7.68
C ARG A 109 12.53 -12.41 7.28
N ALA A 110 12.38 -11.51 6.30
CA ALA A 110 11.06 -11.13 5.80
C ALA A 110 10.42 -12.20 4.91
N TRP A 111 11.19 -13.15 4.41
CA TRP A 111 10.68 -14.24 3.60
C TRP A 111 10.06 -15.33 4.47
N LEU A 112 8.93 -15.85 4.02
CA LEU A 112 8.24 -16.96 4.68
C LEU A 112 9.14 -18.22 4.68
N ALA A 113 8.99 -19.06 5.69
CA ALA A 113 9.79 -20.28 5.82
C ALA A 113 9.58 -21.20 4.61
N GLY A 114 10.70 -21.63 4.00
CA GLY A 114 10.67 -22.55 2.85
C GLY A 114 10.26 -21.92 1.51
N GLN A 115 9.99 -20.62 1.46
CA GLN A 115 9.67 -19.94 0.20
C GLN A 115 10.93 -19.44 -0.53
N PRO A 116 10.92 -19.43 -1.87
CA PRO A 116 12.01 -18.88 -2.65
C PRO A 116 12.18 -17.38 -2.38
N LYS A 117 13.42 -16.93 -2.36
CA LYS A 117 13.78 -15.51 -2.23
C LYS A 117 14.15 -14.99 -3.60
N ASN A 118 13.75 -13.79 -3.90
CA ASN A 118 14.28 -13.02 -5.04
C ASN A 118 15.36 -12.04 -4.58
N ASP A 119 16.04 -11.41 -5.52
CA ASP A 119 17.15 -10.47 -5.25
C ASP A 119 16.65 -9.03 -5.00
N HIS A 120 15.36 -8.83 -4.83
CA HIS A 120 14.78 -7.53 -4.56
C HIS A 120 15.23 -6.99 -3.21
N GLN A 121 15.54 -5.69 -3.17
CA GLN A 121 16.05 -5.02 -1.97
C GLN A 121 15.02 -4.15 -1.26
N PHE A 122 13.99 -3.70 -1.98
CA PHE A 122 12.96 -2.81 -1.46
C PHE A 122 11.59 -3.49 -1.48
N ALA A 123 10.78 -3.14 -0.49
CA ALA A 123 9.38 -3.55 -0.41
C ALA A 123 8.49 -2.34 -0.21
N VAL A 124 7.41 -2.30 -0.96
CA VAL A 124 6.32 -1.32 -0.85
C VAL A 124 5.14 -2.03 -0.20
N ALA A 125 4.83 -1.67 1.04
CA ALA A 125 3.63 -2.15 1.74
C ALA A 125 2.43 -1.31 1.31
N ILE A 126 1.32 -1.97 1.04
CA ILE A 126 0.05 -1.36 0.62
C ILE A 126 -1.05 -1.90 1.52
N SER A 127 -1.87 -1.02 2.10
CA SER A 127 -3.09 -1.45 2.78
C SER A 127 -4.33 -0.84 2.14
N VAL A 128 -5.41 -1.60 2.15
CA VAL A 128 -6.73 -1.16 1.69
C VAL A 128 -7.73 -1.39 2.81
N ALA A 129 -8.41 -0.31 3.23
CA ALA A 129 -9.42 -0.37 4.28
C ALA A 129 -10.62 -1.24 3.87
N TYR A 130 -11.24 -1.89 4.85
CA TYR A 130 -12.52 -2.56 4.63
C TYR A 130 -13.60 -1.55 4.24
N GLY A 131 -14.49 -1.96 3.35
CA GLY A 131 -15.67 -1.20 3.03
C GLY A 131 -16.56 -0.97 4.26
N ARG A 132 -17.23 0.17 4.31
CA ARG A 132 -18.17 0.45 5.38
C ARG A 132 -19.47 -0.34 5.16
N LEU A 133 -19.87 -1.12 6.16
CA LEU A 133 -21.18 -1.76 6.14
C LEU A 133 -22.30 -0.71 6.34
N PRO A 134 -23.46 -0.91 5.69
CA PRO A 134 -24.67 -0.12 5.95
C PRO A 134 -25.14 -0.28 7.39
N GLU A 135 -26.04 0.61 7.81
CA GLU A 135 -26.69 0.52 9.12
C GLU A 135 -27.48 -0.80 9.28
N ALA A 136 -27.76 -1.18 10.54
CA ALA A 136 -28.29 -2.49 10.86
C ALA A 136 -29.69 -2.80 10.23
N ASP A 137 -30.49 -1.78 9.99
CA ASP A 137 -31.81 -1.84 9.37
C ASP A 137 -31.79 -1.82 7.84
N ASN A 138 -30.65 -1.64 7.24
CA ASN A 138 -30.51 -1.62 5.77
C ASN A 138 -30.45 -3.05 5.23
N LEU A 139 -31.34 -3.38 4.29
CA LEU A 139 -31.41 -4.71 3.66
C LEU A 139 -30.09 -5.11 2.96
N ALA A 140 -29.32 -4.16 2.47
CA ALA A 140 -28.05 -4.42 1.82
C ALA A 140 -27.02 -5.02 2.79
N LYS A 141 -27.14 -4.81 4.10
CA LYS A 141 -26.20 -5.32 5.09
C LYS A 141 -26.07 -6.85 5.01
N GLN A 142 -27.18 -7.56 4.85
CA GLN A 142 -27.22 -9.03 4.88
C GLN A 142 -26.35 -9.70 3.81
N TRP A 143 -26.16 -9.07 2.65
CA TRP A 143 -25.36 -9.64 1.56
C TRP A 143 -23.98 -9.00 1.40
N LEU A 144 -23.71 -7.90 2.13
CA LEU A 144 -22.40 -7.29 2.21
C LEU A 144 -21.57 -7.80 3.40
N GLU A 145 -22.24 -8.14 4.51
CA GLU A 145 -21.60 -8.61 5.73
C GLU A 145 -20.80 -9.91 5.47
N GLY A 146 -19.56 -9.92 5.97
CA GLY A 146 -18.64 -11.04 5.77
C GLY A 146 -17.89 -11.02 4.44
N ALA A 147 -18.07 -10.00 3.58
CA ALA A 147 -17.32 -9.82 2.35
C ALA A 147 -16.21 -8.75 2.46
N GLU A 148 -16.13 -8.03 3.57
CA GLU A 148 -15.32 -6.82 3.72
C GLU A 148 -13.84 -7.09 3.45
N PHE A 149 -13.33 -8.19 4.02
CA PHE A 149 -11.94 -8.59 3.80
C PHE A 149 -11.70 -8.95 2.33
N ASP A 150 -12.56 -9.79 1.74
CA ASP A 150 -12.34 -10.29 0.38
C ASP A 150 -12.41 -9.18 -0.66
N VAL A 151 -13.32 -8.21 -0.47
CA VAL A 151 -13.41 -7.03 -1.33
C VAL A 151 -12.17 -6.14 -1.18
N ALA A 152 -11.72 -5.90 0.05
CA ALA A 152 -10.49 -5.14 0.29
C ALA A 152 -9.25 -5.88 -0.23
N HIS A 153 -9.23 -7.22 -0.09
CA HIS A 153 -8.15 -8.06 -0.62
C HIS A 153 -8.10 -8.05 -2.15
N LEU A 154 -9.26 -8.12 -2.82
CA LEU A 154 -9.34 -7.96 -4.27
C LEU A 154 -8.73 -6.62 -4.71
N ARG A 155 -9.09 -5.52 -4.04
CA ARG A 155 -8.55 -4.19 -4.33
C ARG A 155 -7.05 -4.11 -4.07
N ALA A 156 -6.57 -4.67 -2.95
CA ALA A 156 -5.14 -4.71 -2.62
C ALA A 156 -4.35 -5.50 -3.65
N THR A 157 -4.92 -6.63 -4.14
CA THR A 157 -4.32 -7.44 -5.19
C THR A 157 -4.25 -6.67 -6.51
N GLU A 158 -5.34 -6.03 -6.94
CA GLU A 158 -5.41 -5.18 -8.14
C GLU A 158 -4.35 -4.06 -8.07
N ILE A 159 -4.31 -3.30 -6.99
CA ILE A 159 -3.35 -2.20 -6.82
C ILE A 159 -1.92 -2.70 -6.89
N SER A 160 -1.60 -3.75 -6.12
CA SER A 160 -0.23 -4.26 -6.04
C SER A 160 0.26 -4.83 -7.37
N THR A 161 -0.59 -5.51 -8.12
CA THR A 161 -0.24 -6.03 -9.46
C THR A 161 -0.06 -4.90 -10.47
N CYS A 162 -0.90 -3.87 -10.44
CA CYS A 162 -0.72 -2.68 -11.28
C CYS A 162 0.59 -1.94 -10.97
N ILE A 163 0.92 -1.75 -9.68
CA ILE A 163 2.18 -1.11 -9.28
C ILE A 163 3.39 -1.96 -9.65
N ALA A 164 3.34 -3.28 -9.45
CA ALA A 164 4.40 -4.18 -9.88
C ALA A 164 4.58 -4.14 -11.40
N GLY A 165 3.48 -4.20 -12.16
CA GLY A 165 3.48 -4.05 -13.62
C GLY A 165 4.08 -2.72 -14.09
N TYR A 166 3.71 -1.61 -13.43
CA TYR A 166 4.27 -0.29 -13.70
C TYR A 166 5.79 -0.26 -13.48
N ILE A 167 6.28 -0.80 -12.36
CA ILE A 167 7.72 -0.84 -12.07
C ILE A 167 8.45 -1.72 -13.10
N ARG A 168 7.87 -2.85 -13.51
CA ARG A 168 8.41 -3.71 -14.57
C ARG A 168 8.47 -2.98 -15.92
N ALA A 169 7.46 -2.19 -16.23
CA ALA A 169 7.45 -1.36 -17.44
C ALA A 169 8.53 -0.28 -17.42
N LEU A 170 8.99 0.16 -16.25
CA LEU A 170 10.16 1.04 -16.10
C LEU A 170 11.51 0.29 -16.25
N GLY A 171 11.52 -1.02 -16.48
CA GLY A 171 12.72 -1.83 -16.63
C GLY A 171 13.35 -2.29 -15.32
N PHE A 172 12.59 -2.33 -14.22
CA PHE A 172 13.05 -2.83 -12.92
C PHE A 172 12.26 -4.09 -12.53
N GLY A 173 12.93 -5.03 -11.84
CA GLY A 173 12.27 -6.21 -11.30
C GLY A 173 11.22 -5.84 -10.26
N ALA A 174 10.05 -6.45 -10.33
CA ALA A 174 9.02 -6.27 -9.32
C ALA A 174 8.05 -7.46 -9.26
N THR A 175 7.73 -7.89 -8.04
CA THR A 175 6.80 -8.98 -7.74
C THR A 175 5.79 -8.51 -6.70
N ALA A 176 4.51 -8.76 -6.96
CA ALA A 176 3.45 -8.51 -5.98
C ALA A 176 3.23 -9.75 -5.09
N HIS A 177 3.02 -9.52 -3.80
CA HIS A 177 2.73 -10.53 -2.80
C HIS A 177 1.44 -10.14 -2.08
N VAL A 178 0.52 -11.09 -1.98
CA VAL A 178 -0.80 -10.88 -1.37
C VAL A 178 -1.17 -12.05 -0.47
N ALA A 179 -2.21 -11.93 0.32
CA ALA A 179 -2.66 -13.01 1.18
C ALA A 179 -2.94 -14.29 0.35
N GLY A 180 -2.36 -15.42 0.77
CA GLY A 180 -2.46 -16.69 0.06
C GLY A 180 -1.68 -16.78 -1.26
N HIS A 181 -0.83 -15.79 -1.60
CA HIS A 181 0.04 -15.84 -2.76
C HIS A 181 1.31 -14.99 -2.55
N GLY A 182 2.47 -15.59 -2.77
CA GLY A 182 3.77 -14.93 -2.60
C GLY A 182 4.52 -15.37 -1.35
N GLY A 183 5.81 -15.11 -1.32
CA GLY A 183 6.77 -15.66 -0.36
C GLY A 183 7.22 -14.70 0.75
N ILE A 184 6.59 -13.52 0.92
CA ILE A 184 7.02 -12.53 1.91
C ILE A 184 6.00 -12.40 3.06
N ASP A 185 6.51 -12.14 4.27
CA ASP A 185 5.70 -11.86 5.46
C ASP A 185 5.10 -10.44 5.35
N LEU A 186 3.81 -10.36 4.98
CA LEU A 186 3.10 -9.10 4.74
C LEU A 186 3.06 -8.22 5.99
N ASP A 187 2.81 -8.82 7.16
CA ASP A 187 2.71 -8.12 8.44
C ASP A 187 4.05 -7.50 8.84
N ARG A 188 5.14 -8.24 8.69
CA ARG A 188 6.48 -7.74 8.97
C ARG A 188 6.83 -6.57 8.07
N ILE A 189 6.54 -6.67 6.78
CA ILE A 189 6.79 -5.57 5.85
C ILE A 189 5.91 -4.37 6.18
N ALA A 190 4.64 -4.55 6.57
CA ALA A 190 3.77 -3.45 6.97
C ALA A 190 4.31 -2.69 8.19
N VAL A 191 4.87 -3.41 9.17
CA VAL A 191 5.52 -2.82 10.36
C VAL A 191 6.79 -2.07 9.96
N LEU A 192 7.68 -2.69 9.19
CA LEU A 192 8.96 -2.09 8.79
C LEU A 192 8.78 -0.90 7.84
N ALA A 193 7.76 -0.93 7.00
CA ALA A 193 7.40 0.18 6.12
C ALA A 193 6.64 1.31 6.85
N GLY A 194 6.36 1.13 8.15
CA GLY A 194 5.77 2.16 9.00
C GLY A 194 4.31 2.48 8.68
N ILE A 195 3.54 1.52 8.20
CA ILE A 195 2.08 1.65 7.99
C ILE A 195 1.26 0.95 9.07
N ALA A 196 1.90 0.09 9.86
CA ALA A 196 1.30 -0.62 10.97
C ALA A 196 2.26 -0.69 12.17
N GLU A 197 1.73 -0.92 13.36
CA GLU A 197 2.48 -1.22 14.57
C GLU A 197 2.17 -2.64 15.02
N ARG A 198 3.13 -3.27 15.71
CA ARG A 198 2.96 -4.59 16.28
C ARG A 198 2.70 -4.49 17.78
N ASP A 199 1.63 -5.16 18.22
CA ASP A 199 1.25 -5.30 19.62
C ASP A 199 1.17 -6.80 19.95
N GLY A 200 2.21 -7.33 20.58
CA GLY A 200 2.39 -8.77 20.74
C GLY A 200 2.55 -9.47 19.39
N ASP A 201 1.60 -10.35 19.05
CA ASP A 201 1.57 -11.04 17.75
C ASP A 201 0.63 -10.40 16.74
N GLN A 202 -0.16 -9.41 17.15
CA GLN A 202 -1.10 -8.71 16.29
C GLN A 202 -0.44 -7.51 15.61
N VAL A 203 -0.78 -7.29 14.34
CA VAL A 203 -0.35 -6.14 13.57
C VAL A 203 -1.56 -5.25 13.28
N ARG A 204 -1.46 -3.98 13.64
CA ARG A 204 -2.58 -3.03 13.61
C ARG A 204 -2.19 -1.71 12.96
N SER A 205 -3.07 -1.19 12.12
CA SER A 205 -2.92 0.17 11.60
C SER A 205 -3.35 1.20 12.66
N PRO A 206 -2.63 2.32 12.81
CA PRO A 206 -3.02 3.39 13.73
C PRO A 206 -4.41 3.97 13.47
N PHE A 207 -4.86 3.95 12.22
CA PHE A 207 -6.13 4.55 11.79
C PHE A 207 -7.23 3.54 11.49
N LEU A 208 -6.88 2.34 11.03
CA LEU A 208 -7.82 1.30 10.60
C LEU A 208 -7.97 0.16 11.63
N GLY A 209 -7.09 0.11 12.64
CA GLY A 209 -7.06 -1.04 13.55
C GLY A 209 -6.70 -2.32 12.80
N GLU A 210 -7.59 -3.31 12.79
CA GLU A 210 -7.43 -4.60 12.09
C GLU A 210 -8.26 -4.67 10.80
N HIS A 211 -8.99 -3.60 10.44
CA HIS A 211 -9.96 -3.60 9.34
C HIS A 211 -9.31 -3.16 8.02
N TYR A 212 -8.35 -3.92 7.54
CA TYR A 212 -7.68 -3.69 6.25
C TYR A 212 -7.13 -4.99 5.66
N ALA A 213 -6.96 -5.01 4.35
CA ALA A 213 -6.20 -6.02 3.64
C ALA A 213 -4.81 -5.48 3.30
N LEU A 214 -3.81 -6.37 3.28
CA LEU A 214 -2.42 -6.07 2.95
C LEU A 214 -2.01 -6.66 1.60
N ALA A 215 -1.17 -5.92 0.88
CA ALA A 215 -0.36 -6.40 -0.22
C ALA A 215 1.04 -5.78 -0.13
N VAL A 216 2.03 -6.43 -0.73
CA VAL A 216 3.41 -5.96 -0.78
C VAL A 216 3.92 -6.08 -2.21
N VAL A 217 4.64 -5.09 -2.69
CA VAL A 217 5.41 -5.19 -3.93
C VAL A 217 6.89 -5.18 -3.58
N THR A 218 7.60 -6.28 -3.88
CA THR A 218 9.06 -6.31 -3.77
C THR A 218 9.70 -5.88 -5.08
N THR A 219 10.83 -5.16 -5.03
CA THR A 219 11.47 -4.60 -6.23
C THR A 219 12.95 -4.28 -6.01
N ASP A 220 13.71 -4.21 -7.11
CA ASP A 220 15.04 -3.64 -7.17
C ASP A 220 15.04 -2.13 -7.48
N TYR A 221 13.87 -1.54 -7.74
CA TYR A 221 13.70 -0.10 -7.93
C TYR A 221 14.02 0.65 -6.65
N ALA A 222 15.19 1.30 -6.62
CA ALA A 222 15.66 2.01 -5.43
C ALA A 222 14.78 3.23 -5.13
N MET A 223 14.34 3.34 -3.87
CA MET A 223 13.47 4.40 -3.36
C MET A 223 13.93 4.86 -1.96
N ALA A 224 13.51 6.04 -1.53
CA ALA A 224 13.66 6.44 -0.13
C ALA A 224 12.74 5.57 0.75
N ILE A 225 13.29 5.10 1.87
CA ILE A 225 12.58 4.26 2.83
C ILE A 225 11.91 5.11 3.90
N ASP A 226 10.82 4.58 4.45
CA ASP A 226 10.17 5.10 5.64
C ASP A 226 10.75 4.42 6.88
N SER A 227 10.66 5.11 8.02
CA SER A 227 10.96 4.50 9.33
C SER A 227 9.70 3.85 9.91
N PRO A 228 9.84 2.75 10.67
CA PRO A 228 8.75 2.12 11.39
C PRO A 228 8.02 3.09 12.33
N LEU A 229 6.79 2.76 12.69
CA LEU A 229 6.03 3.48 13.69
C LEU A 229 6.58 3.21 15.09
N GLY A 230 6.64 4.25 15.92
CA GLY A 230 6.96 4.12 17.35
C GLY A 230 5.80 3.52 18.13
N LYS A 231 6.12 2.92 19.26
CA LYS A 231 5.12 2.42 20.23
C LYS A 231 4.11 3.52 20.58
N SER A 232 2.83 3.16 20.61
CA SER A 232 1.71 4.09 20.86
C SER A 232 1.32 5.00 19.66
N ALA A 233 1.80 4.75 18.46
CA ALA A 233 1.38 5.50 17.27
C ALA A 233 -0.14 5.46 17.09
N ARG A 234 -0.78 4.32 17.37
CA ARG A 234 -2.24 4.13 17.34
C ARG A 234 -2.98 5.08 18.28
N VAL A 235 -2.53 5.20 19.53
CA VAL A 235 -3.17 6.09 20.51
C VAL A 235 -3.05 7.54 20.08
N ASN A 236 -1.90 7.93 19.54
CA ASN A 236 -1.64 9.28 19.06
C ASN A 236 -2.39 9.58 17.77
N GLY A 237 -2.49 8.63 16.85
CA GLY A 237 -3.28 8.74 15.63
C GLY A 237 -4.77 8.93 15.93
N LEU A 238 -5.33 8.11 16.83
CA LEU A 238 -6.73 8.22 17.24
C LEU A 238 -7.02 9.56 17.94
N LYS A 239 -6.14 10.00 18.84
CA LYS A 239 -6.25 11.31 19.51
C LYS A 239 -6.22 12.46 18.52
N TYR A 240 -5.33 12.41 17.54
CA TYR A 240 -5.24 13.42 16.49
C TYR A 240 -6.55 13.50 15.68
N TRP A 241 -7.09 12.34 15.30
CA TRP A 241 -8.36 12.25 14.56
C TRP A 241 -9.55 12.76 15.35
N LEU A 242 -9.61 12.45 16.64
CA LEU A 242 -10.70 12.89 17.52
C LEU A 242 -10.60 14.35 17.92
N GLY A 243 -9.52 15.06 17.52
CA GLY A 243 -9.28 16.45 17.94
C GLY A 243 -8.98 16.56 19.43
N ILE A 244 -8.71 15.45 20.10
CA ILE A 244 -8.32 15.41 21.52
C ILE A 244 -6.82 15.72 21.58
N ASN A 245 -6.45 16.97 21.36
CA ASN A 245 -5.10 17.47 21.58
C ASN A 245 -4.80 17.58 23.06
N GLY A 246 -4.67 16.44 23.75
CA GLY A 246 -4.02 16.37 25.02
C GLY A 246 -2.51 16.51 24.80
N ALA A 247 -2.00 17.71 25.07
CA ALA A 247 -0.60 18.05 25.35
C ALA A 247 0.45 16.94 25.02
N VAL A 248 0.80 16.81 23.75
CA VAL A 248 2.15 16.38 23.40
C VAL A 248 3.04 17.52 23.90
N SER A 249 3.92 17.24 24.86
CA SER A 249 4.71 18.26 25.53
C SER A 249 5.36 19.16 24.49
N GLY A 250 5.27 20.48 24.67
CA GLY A 250 5.71 21.49 23.69
C GLY A 250 7.19 21.41 23.25
N ARG A 251 7.98 20.49 23.85
CA ARG A 251 9.35 20.13 23.42
C ARG A 251 9.40 19.17 22.23
N GLU A 252 8.47 18.22 22.12
CA GLU A 252 8.42 17.29 20.98
C GLU A 252 7.77 17.94 19.75
N GLN A 253 6.73 18.74 19.92
CA GLN A 253 6.15 19.53 18.82
C GLN A 253 7.18 20.47 18.18
N ASN A 254 8.07 21.08 18.96
CA ASN A 254 9.11 21.98 18.43
C ASN A 254 10.23 21.23 17.68
N ARG A 255 10.50 19.97 18.02
CA ARG A 255 11.43 19.10 17.27
C ARG A 255 10.78 18.56 15.97
N GLN A 256 9.51 18.18 16.00
CA GLN A 256 8.77 17.71 14.83
C GLN A 256 8.44 18.85 13.86
N SER A 257 8.06 20.03 14.36
CA SER A 257 7.88 21.23 13.54
C SER A 257 9.19 21.64 12.83
N LYS A 258 10.34 21.53 13.47
CA LYS A 258 11.64 21.81 12.83
C LYS A 258 12.04 20.77 11.78
N ARG A 259 11.64 19.50 11.91
CA ARG A 259 11.83 18.48 10.87
C ARG A 259 10.84 18.62 9.73
N SER A 260 9.58 18.93 10.02
CA SER A 260 8.53 19.16 9.01
C SER A 260 8.77 20.45 8.22
N THR A 261 9.27 21.53 8.84
CA THR A 261 9.63 22.75 8.15
C THR A 261 10.82 22.61 7.19
N HIS A 262 11.67 21.59 7.37
CA HIS A 262 12.70 21.27 6.38
C HIS A 262 12.13 20.63 5.10
N LEU A 263 10.95 20.00 5.17
CA LEU A 263 10.24 19.45 4.01
C LEU A 263 9.34 20.49 3.32
N SER A 264 8.90 21.53 4.02
CA SER A 264 8.05 22.61 3.47
C SER A 264 8.84 23.79 2.88
N ARG A 265 10.16 23.79 2.97
CA ARG A 265 11.03 24.83 2.41
C ARG A 265 11.61 24.49 1.04
N TYR A 266 10.88 23.78 0.20
CA TYR A 266 11.15 23.86 -1.23
C TYR A 266 10.32 25.02 -1.76
N PRO A 267 10.97 26.09 -2.27
CA PRO A 267 10.24 27.18 -2.90
C PRO A 267 9.47 26.60 -4.10
N MET A 268 8.16 26.81 -4.09
CA MET A 268 7.28 26.53 -5.24
C MET A 268 7.56 27.47 -6.43
N GLU A 269 8.67 28.16 -6.40
CA GLU A 269 9.14 29.02 -7.49
C GLU A 269 10.14 28.25 -8.33
N GLN A 270 9.76 28.07 -9.57
CA GLN A 270 10.46 27.48 -10.70
C GLN A 270 10.13 26.03 -11.05
N VAL A 271 8.86 25.69 -11.11
CA VAL A 271 8.43 24.77 -12.15
C VAL A 271 8.30 25.59 -13.44
N LYS A 272 9.40 25.78 -14.16
CA LYS A 272 9.30 26.14 -15.59
C LYS A 272 8.39 25.11 -16.19
N ARG A 273 7.25 25.57 -16.72
CA ARG A 273 6.32 24.80 -17.53
C ARG A 273 7.16 24.16 -18.64
N VAL A 274 7.53 22.91 -18.47
CA VAL A 274 8.09 22.13 -19.58
C VAL A 274 6.93 21.98 -20.52
N GLU A 275 7.01 22.66 -21.65
CA GLU A 275 6.06 22.49 -22.75
C GLU A 275 6.04 21.00 -23.09
N ARG A 276 4.87 20.39 -22.95
CA ARG A 276 4.66 18.99 -23.34
C ARG A 276 5.03 18.90 -24.82
N PRO A 277 5.89 17.94 -25.21
CA PRO A 277 6.08 17.69 -26.63
C PRO A 277 4.72 17.33 -27.23
N THR A 278 4.27 18.11 -28.18
CA THR A 278 2.93 18.07 -28.80
C THR A 278 2.80 16.98 -29.87
N THR A 279 3.64 15.94 -29.79
CA THR A 279 3.55 14.82 -30.74
C THR A 279 3.81 13.51 -29.97
N LEU A 280 2.75 12.99 -29.36
CA LEU A 280 2.62 11.55 -29.25
C LEU A 280 2.27 11.05 -30.66
N ILE A 281 3.25 10.56 -31.39
CA ILE A 281 3.01 9.70 -32.54
C ILE A 281 2.48 8.41 -31.92
N ILE A 282 1.14 8.28 -31.92
CA ILE A 282 0.49 7.00 -31.66
C ILE A 282 0.66 6.25 -32.98
N ASP A 283 1.64 5.33 -33.03
CA ASP A 283 1.69 4.34 -34.10
C ASP A 283 0.36 3.54 -34.03
N ASP A 284 -0.41 3.59 -35.09
CA ASP A 284 -1.74 2.97 -35.23
C ASP A 284 -1.69 1.44 -35.38
N GLU A 285 -0.69 0.76 -34.82
CA GLU A 285 -0.68 -0.69 -34.66
C GLU A 285 -1.13 -1.12 -33.25
N VAL A 286 -2.40 -0.88 -32.98
CA VAL A 286 -3.06 -1.58 -31.88
C VAL A 286 -3.16 -3.06 -32.27
N PRO A 287 -2.55 -4.01 -31.52
CA PRO A 287 -2.70 -5.42 -31.77
C PRO A 287 -4.20 -5.76 -31.74
N ARG A 288 -4.76 -6.25 -32.83
CA ARG A 288 -6.17 -6.66 -32.89
C ARG A 288 -6.38 -7.77 -31.84
N VAL A 289 -7.17 -7.45 -30.84
CA VAL A 289 -7.69 -8.45 -29.87
C VAL A 289 -8.30 -9.60 -30.68
N PRO A 290 -7.89 -10.87 -30.45
CA PRO A 290 -8.47 -12.00 -31.16
C PRO A 290 -9.97 -12.07 -30.89
N LYS A 291 -10.76 -12.17 -31.96
CA LYS A 291 -12.22 -12.28 -31.89
C LYS A 291 -12.59 -13.46 -30.99
N ARG A 292 -13.41 -13.17 -29.99
CA ARG A 292 -13.99 -14.13 -29.04
C ARG A 292 -14.42 -15.42 -29.75
N ALA A 293 -13.89 -16.56 -29.30
CA ALA A 293 -14.49 -17.86 -29.57
C ALA A 293 -15.85 -17.90 -28.86
N ASN A 294 -16.92 -18.10 -29.64
CA ASN A 294 -18.27 -18.29 -29.13
C ASN A 294 -18.32 -19.58 -28.30
N PHE A 295 -18.35 -19.44 -26.96
CA PHE A 295 -18.77 -20.52 -26.09
C PHE A 295 -20.31 -20.53 -26.06
N PHE A 296 -20.92 -21.27 -26.98
CA PHE A 296 -22.31 -21.70 -26.83
C PHE A 296 -22.38 -22.81 -25.79
N MET A 297 -23.08 -22.56 -24.69
CA MET A 297 -23.60 -23.64 -23.84
C MET A 297 -24.49 -24.55 -24.69
N ARG A 298 -24.23 -25.83 -24.66
CA ARG A 298 -25.23 -26.87 -24.95
C ARG A 298 -25.67 -27.46 -23.61
N ALA A 299 -27.01 -27.57 -23.51
CA ALA A 299 -27.75 -28.13 -22.41
C ALA A 299 -27.35 -29.54 -22.00
#